data_e9a79b67bfff835a405e428bacb6aae7
#
_entry.id   e9a79b67bfff835a405e428bacb6aae7
#
_cell.length_a   1.000
_cell.length_b   1.000
_cell.length_c   1.000
_cell.angle_alpha   90.00
_cell.angle_beta   90.00
_cell.angle_gamma   90.00
#
_symmetry.space_group_name_H-M   'P 1'
#
loop_
_entity.id
_entity.type
_entity.pdbx_description
1 polymer ?
#
loop_
_entity_poly.entity_id
_entity_poly.type
_entity_poly.pdbx_seq_one_letter_code
_entity_poly.pdbx_strand_id
1 'polypeptide(L)'
;MGFHTNISVGAVIQNNKLRSQQSYSDALRAFQEGDYNMSVIKAYGAGFSAAEAILLAHNYIAPSKRDMLTRFGHLRLMEPVMEKYRKMEVMSEEEAQRVLDASEWFMEVLKRM
;
A
#
# COMPACT_ATOMS: atom_id res chain seq x y z
N MET A 1 -5.14 -32.31 15.08
CA MET A 1 -4.94 -31.83 14.65
C MET A 1 -4.93 -31.14 13.92
N GLY A 2 -4.77 -30.90 13.61
CA GLY A 2 -4.47 -29.91 13.14
C GLY A 2 -4.90 -29.49 11.95
N PHE A 3 -5.49 -28.84 11.93
CA PHE A 3 -5.77 -28.32 10.93
C PHE A 3 -5.18 -27.30 10.67
N HIS A 4 -4.44 -27.12 10.22
CA HIS A 4 -3.74 -26.11 9.77
C HIS A 4 -4.26 -25.84 8.53
N THR A 5 -4.40 -24.71 8.36
CA THR A 5 -4.60 -24.13 7.17
C THR A 5 -3.32 -24.22 6.51
N ASN A 6 -3.12 -24.80 5.59
CA ASN A 6 -1.94 -24.91 4.80
C ASN A 6 -1.79 -23.76 3.82
N ILE A 7 -1.97 -22.55 4.34
CA ILE A 7 -1.72 -21.38 3.49
C ILE A 7 -0.22 -21.18 3.41
N SER A 8 0.36 -21.38 2.26
CA SER A 8 1.78 -21.19 2.09
C SER A 8 2.12 -19.69 2.13
N VAL A 9 3.33 -19.38 2.56
CA VAL A 9 3.81 -18.00 2.57
C VAL A 9 3.77 -17.45 1.14
N GLY A 10 4.12 -18.27 0.16
CA GLY A 10 4.06 -17.85 -1.23
C GLY A 10 2.67 -17.44 -1.67
N ALA A 11 1.63 -18.14 -1.21
CA ALA A 11 0.26 -17.78 -1.55
C ALA A 11 -0.13 -16.44 -0.91
N VAL A 12 0.31 -16.19 0.33
CA VAL A 12 0.04 -14.92 1.01
C VAL A 12 0.72 -13.77 0.29
N ILE A 13 1.98 -13.96 -0.11
CA ILE A 13 2.72 -12.96 -0.87
C ILE A 13 2.00 -12.64 -2.16
N GLN A 14 1.58 -13.67 -2.90
CA GLN A 14 0.90 -13.49 -4.18
C GLN A 14 -0.42 -12.75 -4.00
N ASN A 15 -1.19 -13.10 -2.97
CA ASN A 15 -2.45 -12.43 -2.68
C ASN A 15 -2.23 -10.95 -2.35
N ASN A 16 -1.20 -10.64 -1.58
CA ASN A 16 -0.87 -9.25 -1.25
C ASN A 16 -0.44 -8.47 -2.49
N LYS A 17 0.31 -9.12 -3.39
CA LYS A 17 0.70 -8.48 -4.65
C LYS A 17 -0.52 -8.14 -5.50
N LEU A 18 -1.43 -9.10 -5.66
CA LEU A 18 -2.64 -8.90 -6.46
C LEU A 18 -3.52 -7.80 -5.86
N ARG A 19 -3.70 -7.83 -4.54
CA ARG A 19 -4.49 -6.81 -3.85
C ARG A 19 -3.87 -5.43 -4.01
N SER A 20 -2.56 -5.36 -3.89
CA SER A 20 -1.82 -4.12 -4.04
C SER A 20 -1.98 -3.55 -5.45
N GLN A 21 -1.81 -4.39 -6.46
CA GLN A 21 -1.94 -3.96 -7.86
C GLN A 21 -3.36 -3.51 -8.17
N GLN A 22 -4.37 -4.20 -7.64
CA GLN A 22 -5.76 -3.82 -7.84
C GLN A 22 -6.06 -2.48 -7.17
N SER A 23 -5.60 -2.29 -5.92
CA SER A 23 -5.80 -1.03 -5.20
C SER A 23 -5.12 0.12 -5.92
N TYR A 24 -3.94 -0.11 -6.47
CA TYR A 24 -3.23 0.94 -7.21
C TYR A 24 -3.98 1.32 -8.48
N SER A 25 -4.50 0.33 -9.21
CA SER A 25 -5.32 0.57 -10.40
C SER A 25 -6.57 1.38 -10.04
N ASP A 26 -7.22 1.02 -8.92
CA ASP A 26 -8.38 1.76 -8.44
C ASP A 26 -8.02 3.20 -8.07
N ALA A 27 -6.83 3.39 -7.48
CA ALA A 27 -6.34 4.73 -7.13
C ALA A 27 -6.14 5.60 -8.36
N LEU A 28 -5.56 5.02 -9.41
CA LEU A 28 -5.35 5.75 -10.67
C LEU A 28 -6.68 6.15 -11.30
N ARG A 29 -7.65 5.26 -11.29
CA ARG A 29 -8.96 5.55 -11.83
C ARG A 29 -9.64 6.67 -11.06
N ALA A 30 -9.60 6.59 -9.73
CA ALA A 30 -10.19 7.63 -8.88
C ALA A 30 -9.52 8.98 -9.14
N PHE A 31 -8.20 8.98 -9.32
CA PHE A 31 -7.45 10.20 -9.62
C PHE A 31 -7.93 10.83 -10.93
N GLN A 32 -8.09 10.00 -11.96
CA GLN A 32 -8.55 10.45 -13.27
C GLN A 32 -9.97 11.03 -13.22
N GLU A 33 -10.79 10.52 -12.29
CA GLU A 33 -12.16 11.00 -12.10
C GLU A 33 -12.24 12.21 -11.18
N GLY A 34 -11.12 12.67 -10.66
CA GLY A 34 -11.08 13.79 -9.73
C GLY A 34 -11.48 13.45 -8.30
N ASP A 35 -11.62 12.18 -8.01
CA ASP A 35 -11.94 11.72 -6.64
C ASP A 35 -10.65 11.50 -5.87
N TYR A 36 -10.07 12.61 -5.41
CA TYR A 36 -8.74 12.57 -4.79
C TYR A 36 -8.73 11.89 -3.42
N ASN A 37 -9.83 11.98 -2.67
CA ASN A 37 -9.93 11.29 -1.40
C ASN A 37 -9.89 9.77 -1.60
N MET A 38 -10.64 9.27 -2.57
CA MET A 38 -10.62 7.84 -2.89
C MET A 38 -9.26 7.42 -3.42
N SER A 39 -8.65 8.25 -4.26
CA SER A 39 -7.32 7.99 -4.81
C SER A 39 -6.29 7.82 -3.70
N VAL A 40 -6.31 8.73 -2.71
CA VAL A 40 -5.39 8.69 -1.58
C VAL A 40 -5.52 7.39 -0.78
N ILE A 41 -6.74 7.03 -0.39
CA ILE A 41 -6.91 5.84 0.46
C ILE A 41 -6.57 4.56 -0.29
N LYS A 42 -6.89 4.49 -1.58
CA LYS A 42 -6.56 3.30 -2.39
C LYS A 42 -5.06 3.20 -2.62
N ALA A 43 -4.39 4.32 -2.91
CA ALA A 43 -2.94 4.32 -3.12
C ALA A 43 -2.20 3.96 -1.84
N TYR A 44 -2.67 4.46 -0.69
CA TYR A 44 -2.08 4.13 0.59
C TYR A 44 -2.22 2.64 0.88
N GLY A 45 -3.42 2.07 0.67
CA GLY A 45 -3.65 0.65 0.85
C GLY A 45 -2.76 -0.20 -0.06
N ALA A 46 -2.58 0.24 -1.30
CA ALA A 46 -1.70 -0.43 -2.26
C ALA A 46 -0.26 -0.48 -1.73
N GLY A 47 0.25 0.65 -1.23
CA GLY A 47 1.60 0.71 -0.69
C GLY A 47 1.79 -0.21 0.51
N PHE A 48 0.83 -0.22 1.43
CA PHE A 48 0.92 -1.09 2.61
C PHE A 48 0.87 -2.57 2.24
N SER A 49 -0.05 -2.97 1.35
CA SER A 49 -0.13 -4.37 0.92
C SER A 49 1.15 -4.82 0.21
N ALA A 50 1.72 -3.92 -0.60
CA ALA A 50 2.98 -4.20 -1.28
C ALA A 50 4.12 -4.34 -0.28
N ALA A 51 4.18 -3.44 0.70
CA ALA A 51 5.22 -3.48 1.73
C ALA A 51 5.17 -4.79 2.51
N GLU A 52 3.96 -5.24 2.85
CA GLU A 52 3.80 -6.54 3.51
C GLU A 52 4.33 -7.68 2.66
N ALA A 53 4.02 -7.68 1.37
CA ALA A 53 4.50 -8.71 0.45
C ALA A 53 6.03 -8.72 0.37
N ILE A 54 6.63 -7.53 0.31
CA ILE A 54 8.09 -7.41 0.25
C ILE A 54 8.73 -7.99 1.50
N LEU A 55 8.21 -7.64 2.68
CA LEU A 55 8.76 -8.13 3.94
C LEU A 55 8.59 -9.65 4.07
N LEU A 56 7.43 -10.18 3.69
CA LEU A 56 7.18 -11.61 3.74
C LEU A 56 8.14 -12.37 2.82
N ALA A 57 8.47 -11.78 1.66
CA ALA A 57 9.43 -12.40 0.74
C ALA A 57 10.82 -12.49 1.36
N HIS A 58 11.10 -11.67 2.38
CA HIS A 58 12.33 -11.69 3.15
C HIS A 58 12.17 -12.39 4.50
N ASN A 59 11.11 -13.18 4.65
CA ASN A 59 10.79 -13.92 5.86
C ASN A 59 10.61 -13.02 7.10
N TYR A 60 10.06 -11.84 6.88
CA TYR A 60 9.85 -10.88 7.95
C TYR A 60 8.38 -10.51 8.08
N ILE A 61 7.84 -10.62 9.30
CA ILE A 61 6.49 -10.18 9.61
C ILE A 61 6.61 -8.96 10.51
N ALA A 62 6.14 -7.81 10.02
CA ALA A 62 6.22 -6.58 10.79
C ALA A 62 5.29 -6.68 12.01
N PRO A 63 5.80 -6.39 13.23
CA PRO A 63 4.98 -6.48 14.43
C PRO A 63 3.95 -5.34 14.56
N SER A 64 4.14 -4.25 13.81
CA SER A 64 3.26 -3.10 13.93
C SER A 64 3.36 -2.22 12.70
N LYS A 65 2.38 -1.32 12.56
CA LYS A 65 2.41 -0.28 11.53
C LYS A 65 3.63 0.62 11.70
N ARG A 66 3.97 0.94 12.95
CA ARG A 66 5.15 1.77 13.24
C ARG A 66 6.43 1.14 12.69
N ASP A 67 6.57 -0.17 12.86
CA ASP A 67 7.73 -0.88 12.34
C ASP A 67 7.79 -0.78 10.82
N MET A 68 6.66 -0.93 10.14
CA MET A 68 6.60 -0.79 8.68
C MET A 68 7.00 0.61 8.24
N LEU A 69 6.51 1.64 8.93
CA LEU A 69 6.86 3.02 8.60
C LEU A 69 8.35 3.27 8.81
N THR A 70 8.94 2.64 9.82
CA THR A 70 10.38 2.76 10.07
C THR A 70 11.18 2.15 8.92
N ARG A 71 10.70 1.05 8.36
CA ARG A 71 11.44 0.32 7.33
C ARG A 71 11.30 0.91 5.93
N PHE A 72 10.18 1.58 5.66
CA PHE A 72 9.90 2.07 4.30
C PHE A 72 9.73 3.59 4.28
N GLY A 73 10.72 4.27 3.72
CA GLY A 73 10.63 5.72 3.55
C GLY A 73 9.44 6.15 2.71
N HIS A 74 9.07 5.36 1.71
CA HIS A 74 7.94 5.69 0.85
C HIS A 74 6.61 5.62 1.59
N LEU A 75 6.48 4.75 2.61
CA LEU A 75 5.29 4.78 3.47
C LEU A 75 5.26 6.06 4.30
N ARG A 76 6.42 6.49 4.80
CA ARG A 76 6.49 7.73 5.57
C ARG A 76 6.13 8.95 4.73
N LEU A 77 6.44 8.94 3.44
CA LEU A 77 6.09 10.03 2.54
C LEU A 77 4.58 10.23 2.42
N MET A 78 3.81 9.16 2.63
CA MET A 78 2.35 9.23 2.54
C MET A 78 1.71 9.74 3.82
N GLU A 79 2.38 9.61 4.96
CA GLU A 79 1.76 9.89 6.26
C GLU A 79 1.23 11.31 6.43
N PRO A 80 1.93 12.38 6.00
CA PRO A 80 1.38 13.73 6.14
C PRO A 80 0.02 13.90 5.44
N VAL A 81 -0.16 13.24 4.29
CA VAL A 81 -1.43 13.28 3.57
C VAL A 81 -2.47 12.44 4.32
N MET A 82 -2.08 11.28 4.83
CA MET A 82 -2.99 10.42 5.58
C MET A 82 -3.47 11.06 6.88
N GLU A 83 -2.63 11.90 7.51
CA GLU A 83 -3.05 12.68 8.67
C GLU A 83 -4.25 13.54 8.32
N LYS A 84 -4.18 14.24 7.21
CA LYS A 84 -5.30 15.07 6.74
C LYS A 84 -6.52 14.22 6.41
N TYR A 85 -6.30 13.09 5.74
CA TYR A 85 -7.40 12.19 5.41
C TYR A 85 -8.15 11.73 6.65
N ARG A 86 -7.42 11.38 7.71
CA ARG A 86 -8.02 10.92 8.97
C ARG A 86 -8.82 12.01 9.67
N LYS A 87 -8.48 13.27 9.41
CA LYS A 87 -9.21 14.43 9.92
C LYS A 87 -10.36 14.83 9.01
N MET A 88 -10.63 14.01 8.01
CA MET A 88 -11.73 14.21 7.06
C MET A 88 -11.59 15.48 6.22
N GLU A 89 -10.37 15.92 5.99
CA GLU A 89 -10.12 17.05 5.10
C GLU A 89 -10.20 16.60 3.65
N VAL A 90 -10.56 17.54 2.79
CA VAL A 90 -10.63 17.27 1.36
C VAL A 90 -9.22 17.25 0.79
N MET A 91 -8.88 16.19 0.05
CA MET A 91 -7.56 16.05 -0.55
C MET A 91 -7.46 16.84 -1.85
N SER A 92 -6.30 17.46 -2.07
CA SER A 92 -6.01 18.14 -3.33
C SER A 92 -5.45 17.16 -4.35
N GLU A 93 -5.41 17.59 -5.61
CA GLU A 93 -4.76 16.82 -6.67
C GLU A 93 -3.30 16.56 -6.33
N GLU A 94 -2.59 17.58 -5.81
CA GLU A 94 -1.18 17.44 -5.47
C GLU A 94 -0.95 16.43 -4.36
N GLU A 95 -1.83 16.41 -3.37
CA GLU A 95 -1.74 15.46 -2.28
C GLU A 95 -1.97 14.04 -2.77
N ALA A 96 -2.96 13.86 -3.64
CA ALA A 96 -3.24 12.55 -4.23
C ALA A 96 -2.06 12.09 -5.09
N GLN A 97 -1.48 13.01 -5.87
CA GLN A 97 -0.32 12.67 -6.71
C GLN A 97 0.85 12.23 -5.87
N ARG A 98 1.08 12.89 -4.72
CA ARG A 98 2.17 12.53 -3.83
C ARG A 98 2.03 11.09 -3.31
N VAL A 99 0.81 10.71 -2.94
CA VAL A 99 0.57 9.35 -2.43
C VAL A 99 0.68 8.34 -3.58
N LEU A 100 0.18 8.69 -4.76
CA LEU A 100 0.33 7.83 -5.94
C LEU A 100 1.79 7.60 -6.28
N ASP A 101 2.60 8.66 -6.28
CA ASP A 101 4.03 8.54 -6.61
C ASP A 101 4.75 7.63 -5.60
N ALA A 102 4.47 7.80 -4.32
CA ALA A 102 5.06 6.95 -3.29
C ALA A 102 4.63 5.49 -3.45
N SER A 103 3.36 5.28 -3.79
CA SER A 103 2.82 3.93 -4.00
C SER A 103 3.41 3.29 -5.25
N GLU A 104 3.65 4.08 -6.29
CA GLU A 104 4.23 3.57 -7.54
C GLU A 104 5.59 2.90 -7.29
N TRP A 105 6.37 3.44 -6.38
CA TRP A 105 7.65 2.82 -6.04
C TRP A 105 7.47 1.37 -5.61
N PHE A 106 6.44 1.12 -4.79
CA PHE A 106 6.15 -0.24 -4.36
C PHE A 106 5.71 -1.13 -5.53
N MET A 107 4.93 -0.57 -6.46
CA MET A 107 4.50 -1.32 -7.63
C MET A 107 5.69 -1.74 -8.49
N GLU A 108 6.68 -0.86 -8.63
CA GLU A 108 7.89 -1.18 -9.37
C GLU A 108 8.70 -2.28 -8.69
N VAL A 109 8.77 -2.26 -7.36
CA VAL A 109 9.45 -3.32 -6.62
C VAL A 109 8.74 -4.65 -6.82
N LEU A 110 7.41 -4.66 -6.75
CA LEU A 110 6.64 -5.89 -6.94
C LEU A 110 6.88 -6.52 -8.31
N LYS A 111 7.07 -5.72 -9.34
CA LYS A 111 7.33 -6.23 -10.68
C LYS A 111 8.64 -7.01 -10.77
N ARG A 112 9.57 -6.74 -9.88
CA ARG A 112 10.89 -7.38 -9.86
C ARG A 112 10.94 -8.59 -8.96
N MET A 113 9.87 -8.89 -8.29
CA MET A 113 9.80 -10.04 -7.37
C MET A 113 9.39 -11.30 -8.09
#